data_3d3f51bbab1de30b7799ce5a96627204
#
_entry.id   3d3f51bbab1de30b7799ce5a96627204
#
_cell.length_a   1.000
_cell.length_b   1.000
_cell.length_c   1.000
_cell.angle_alpha   90.00
_cell.angle_beta   90.00
_cell.angle_gamma   90.00
#
_symmetry.space_group_name_H-M   'P 1'
#
loop_
_entity.id
_entity.type
_entity.pdbx_description
1 polymer ?
#
loop_
_entity_poly.entity_id
_entity_poly.type
_entity_poly.pdbx_seq_one_letter_code
_entity_poly.pdbx_strand_id
1 'polypeptide(L)'
;RLTSKISPKQEKFNDYKQEKYSKLISIAKREAVKVSKTKITAELSPMSADERRAVHNALVSFKHIKTVSIGEGKNRHITIEYVA
;
A
#
# COMPACT_ATOMS: atom_id res chain seq x y z
N ARG A 1 13.65 -13.07 -24.88
CA ARG A 1 13.72 -12.74 -24.52
C ARG A 1 13.88 -11.96 -24.17
N LEU A 2 13.71 -12.26 -23.87
CA LEU A 2 14.16 -11.48 -23.46
C LEU A 2 13.62 -10.43 -23.65
N THR A 3 12.94 -10.34 -24.21
CA THR A 3 12.26 -9.39 -24.46
C THR A 3 11.62 -8.70 -23.47
N SER A 4 11.07 -9.28 -22.71
CA SER A 4 10.40 -8.69 -21.67
C SER A 4 11.22 -7.72 -21.02
N LYS A 5 12.36 -7.83 -21.18
CA LYS A 5 13.16 -7.02 -20.53
C LYS A 5 13.08 -5.67 -20.90
N ILE A 6 12.79 -5.39 -22.03
CA ILE A 6 12.76 -4.09 -22.49
C ILE A 6 11.83 -3.23 -21.77
N SER A 7 10.66 -3.67 -21.56
CA SER A 7 9.72 -2.90 -20.87
C SER A 7 10.24 -2.39 -19.59
N PRO A 8 10.91 -3.17 -18.89
CA PRO A 8 11.40 -2.76 -17.62
C PRO A 8 12.27 -1.56 -17.68
N LYS A 9 12.92 -1.34 -18.78
CA LYS A 9 13.74 -0.22 -18.85
C LYS A 9 13.05 1.04 -18.72
N GLN A 10 11.97 1.19 -19.38
CA GLN A 10 11.27 2.40 -19.30
C GLN A 10 10.77 2.62 -17.97
N GLU A 11 10.40 1.59 -17.32
CA GLU A 11 9.88 1.73 -16.05
C GLU A 11 10.86 2.28 -15.07
N LYS A 12 12.11 2.16 -15.38
CA LYS A 12 13.08 2.66 -14.48
C LYS A 12 12.92 4.11 -14.19
N PHE A 13 12.56 4.87 -15.15
CA PHE A 13 12.38 6.27 -14.93
C PHE A 13 11.32 6.51 -13.91
N ASN A 14 10.25 5.83 -14.05
CA ASN A 14 9.17 6.02 -13.13
C ASN A 14 9.50 5.38 -11.84
N ASP A 15 10.27 4.33 -11.88
CA ASP A 15 10.58 3.61 -10.68
C ASP A 15 11.28 4.43 -9.65
N TYR A 16 11.97 5.43 -10.07
CA TYR A 16 12.66 6.24 -9.14
C TYR A 16 11.73 6.76 -8.06
N LYS A 17 10.57 7.23 -8.45
CA LYS A 17 9.60 7.67 -7.49
C LYS A 17 8.84 6.51 -6.94
N GLN A 18 8.56 5.54 -7.79
CA GLN A 18 7.79 4.41 -7.32
C GLN A 18 8.53 3.60 -6.30
N GLU A 19 9.83 3.53 -6.40
CA GLU A 19 10.57 2.79 -5.43
C GLU A 19 10.40 3.36 -4.04
N LYS A 20 10.19 4.64 -3.96
CA LYS A 20 10.00 5.26 -2.67
C LYS A 20 8.81 4.67 -1.97
N TYR A 21 7.76 4.35 -2.70
CA TYR A 21 6.54 3.83 -2.11
C TYR A 21 6.36 2.34 -2.33
N SER A 22 7.16 1.74 -3.20
CA SER A 22 6.89 0.37 -3.58
C SER A 22 6.99 -0.62 -2.43
N LYS A 23 7.96 -0.45 -1.55
CA LYS A 23 8.06 -1.34 -0.41
C LYS A 23 6.86 -1.14 0.50
N LEU A 24 6.50 0.11 0.72
CA LEU A 24 5.37 0.43 1.56
C LEU A 24 4.09 -0.17 0.99
N ILE A 25 3.90 -0.02 -0.31
CA ILE A 25 2.72 -0.55 -0.96
C ILE A 25 2.71 -2.08 -0.91
N SER A 26 3.88 -2.71 -1.08
CA SER A 26 3.96 -4.15 -0.99
C SER A 26 3.56 -4.65 0.39
N ILE A 27 4.03 -3.98 1.42
CA ILE A 27 3.67 -4.33 2.77
C ILE A 27 2.18 -4.14 2.98
N ALA A 28 1.65 -3.03 2.50
CA ALA A 28 0.24 -2.74 2.66
C ALA A 28 -0.63 -3.79 1.96
N LYS A 29 -0.24 -4.19 0.76
CA LYS A 29 -1.00 -5.18 0.02
C LYS A 29 -0.97 -6.53 0.72
N ARG A 30 0.19 -6.87 1.27
CA ARG A 30 0.32 -8.13 2.00
C ARG A 30 -0.60 -8.12 3.21
N GLU A 31 -0.63 -7.00 3.94
CA GLU A 31 -1.49 -6.91 5.10
C GLU A 31 -2.96 -6.91 4.69
N ALA A 32 -3.28 -6.30 3.57
CA ALA A 32 -4.66 -6.28 3.10
C ALA A 32 -5.14 -7.69 2.78
N VAL A 33 -4.30 -8.50 2.15
CA VAL A 33 -4.66 -9.87 1.85
C VAL A 33 -4.87 -10.64 3.15
N LYS A 34 -3.99 -10.41 4.12
CA LYS A 34 -4.10 -11.09 5.40
C LYS A 34 -5.40 -10.69 6.08
N VAL A 35 -5.74 -9.41 6.07
CA VAL A 35 -6.96 -8.92 6.69
C VAL A 35 -8.17 -9.55 6.01
N SER A 36 -8.15 -9.67 4.69
CA SER A 36 -9.29 -10.22 3.98
C SER A 36 -9.48 -11.70 4.33
N LYS A 37 -8.41 -12.39 4.69
CA LYS A 37 -8.51 -13.80 5.04
C LYS A 37 -8.83 -14.02 6.51
N THR A 38 -8.19 -13.25 7.37
CA THR A 38 -8.36 -13.45 8.81
C THR A 38 -9.45 -12.59 9.41
N LYS A 39 -9.83 -11.54 8.70
CA LYS A 39 -10.84 -10.59 9.17
C LYS A 39 -10.37 -9.84 10.41
N ILE A 40 -9.06 -9.83 10.64
CA ILE A 40 -8.49 -9.11 11.76
C ILE A 40 -7.89 -7.83 11.26
N THR A 41 -8.26 -6.71 11.89
CA THR A 41 -7.76 -5.40 11.51
C THR A 41 -6.25 -5.34 11.67
N ALA A 42 -5.59 -4.74 10.72
CA ALA A 42 -4.15 -4.55 10.76
C ALA A 42 -3.83 -3.07 10.80
N GLU A 43 -2.77 -2.72 11.52
CA GLU A 43 -2.32 -1.34 11.57
C GLU A 43 -0.94 -1.24 10.97
N LEU A 44 -0.74 -0.22 10.14
CA LEU A 44 0.55 0.00 9.54
C LEU A 44 1.33 0.99 10.38
N SER A 45 2.63 1.10 10.13
CA SER A 45 3.46 2.05 10.85
C SER A 45 3.08 3.47 10.49
N PRO A 46 3.34 4.43 11.37
CA PRO A 46 3.07 5.83 11.05
C PRO A 46 3.80 6.24 9.79
N MET A 47 3.17 7.08 9.01
CA MET A 47 3.74 7.51 7.75
C MET A 47 3.24 8.90 7.39
N SER A 48 3.89 9.51 6.42
CA SER A 48 3.55 10.85 6.01
C SER A 48 2.23 10.86 5.23
N ALA A 49 1.69 12.04 5.01
CA ALA A 49 0.44 12.17 4.29
C ALA A 49 0.54 11.61 2.88
N ASP A 50 1.68 11.86 2.20
CA ASP A 50 1.86 11.35 0.86
C ASP A 50 1.91 9.84 0.86
N GLU A 51 2.57 9.28 1.84
CA GLU A 51 2.67 7.82 1.94
C GLU A 51 1.30 7.22 2.21
N ARG A 52 0.53 7.84 3.09
CA ARG A 52 -0.80 7.33 3.38
C ARG A 52 -1.68 7.37 2.16
N ARG A 53 -1.54 8.43 1.36
CA ARG A 53 -2.33 8.54 0.15
C ARG A 53 -1.96 7.45 -0.85
N ALA A 54 -0.65 7.17 -0.98
CA ALA A 54 -0.19 6.13 -1.88
C ALA A 54 -0.75 4.76 -1.46
N VAL A 55 -0.73 4.48 -0.17
CA VAL A 55 -1.24 3.23 0.35
C VAL A 55 -2.75 3.14 0.12
N HIS A 56 -3.46 4.21 0.43
CA HIS A 56 -4.91 4.21 0.25
C HIS A 56 -5.26 3.93 -1.20
N ASN A 57 -4.61 4.62 -2.13
CA ASN A 57 -4.89 4.42 -3.54
C ASN A 57 -4.55 3.00 -4.00
N ALA A 58 -3.51 2.42 -3.44
CA ALA A 58 -3.12 1.08 -3.82
C ALA A 58 -4.13 0.05 -3.33
N LEU A 59 -4.77 0.31 -2.20
CA LEU A 59 -5.70 -0.64 -1.62
C LEU A 59 -7.16 -0.41 -1.96
N VAL A 60 -7.46 0.71 -2.60
CA VAL A 60 -8.85 1.05 -2.89
C VAL A 60 -9.52 0.03 -3.80
N SER A 61 -8.75 -0.68 -4.60
CA SER A 61 -9.33 -1.66 -5.50
C SER A 61 -9.53 -3.04 -4.84
N PHE A 62 -9.06 -3.20 -3.63
CA PHE A 62 -9.22 -4.48 -2.94
C PHE A 62 -10.66 -4.60 -2.45
N LYS A 63 -11.23 -5.79 -2.60
CA LYS A 63 -12.57 -6.03 -2.12
C LYS A 63 -12.53 -6.36 -0.64
N HIS A 64 -13.56 -6.00 0.07
CA HIS A 64 -13.69 -6.32 1.49
C HIS A 64 -12.61 -5.68 2.36
N ILE A 65 -11.96 -4.66 1.84
CA ILE A 65 -10.91 -3.96 2.57
C ILE A 65 -11.23 -2.49 2.62
N LYS A 66 -11.05 -1.90 3.79
CA LYS A 66 -11.27 -0.49 3.98
C LYS A 66 -10.05 0.08 4.67
N THR A 67 -9.58 1.23 4.22
CA THR A 67 -8.45 1.89 4.85
C THR A 67 -8.93 3.11 5.59
N VAL A 68 -8.41 3.30 6.80
CA VAL A 68 -8.79 4.43 7.63
C VAL A 68 -7.52 5.04 8.20
N SER A 69 -7.41 6.36 8.14
CA SER A 69 -6.28 7.04 8.76
C SER A 69 -6.66 7.40 10.17
N ILE A 70 -5.86 7.02 11.14
CA ILE A 70 -6.14 7.37 12.53
C ILE A 70 -4.88 7.88 13.17
N GLY A 71 -5.04 8.54 14.30
CA GLY A 71 -3.93 9.13 15.01
C GLY A 71 -3.74 10.57 14.64
N GLU A 72 -2.79 11.23 15.27
CA GLU A 72 -2.49 12.62 15.01
C GLU A 72 -1.01 12.86 14.88
N GLY A 73 -0.66 13.85 14.07
CA GLY A 73 0.72 14.25 13.92
C GLY A 73 1.62 13.11 13.47
N LYS A 74 2.68 12.91 14.20
CA LYS A 74 3.65 11.89 13.80
C LYS A 74 3.16 10.47 14.01
N ASN A 75 2.09 10.32 14.75
CA ASN A 75 1.55 8.99 15.00
C ASN A 75 0.47 8.60 14.02
N ARG A 76 0.17 9.48 13.08
CA ARG A 76 -0.90 9.17 12.14
C ARG A 76 -0.50 8.04 11.20
N HIS A 77 -1.37 7.05 11.10
CA HIS A 77 -1.08 5.88 10.30
C HIS A 77 -2.36 5.33 9.71
N ILE A 78 -2.22 4.32 8.87
CA ILE A 78 -3.36 3.70 8.22
C ILE A 78 -3.69 2.39 8.90
N THR A 79 -4.98 2.16 9.09
CA THR A 79 -5.50 0.91 9.62
C THR A 79 -6.26 0.25 8.48
N ILE A 80 -6.04 -1.03 8.27
CA ILE A 80 -6.71 -1.80 7.23
C ILE A 80 -7.75 -2.67 7.92
N GLU A 81 -9.01 -2.45 7.55
CA GLU A 81 -10.12 -3.15 8.17
C GLU A 81 -10.86 -4.05 7.19
N TYR A 82 -11.43 -5.10 7.70
CA TYR A 82 -12.23 -6.00 6.89
C TYR A 82 -13.66 -5.47 6.82
N VAL A 83 -14.22 -5.47 5.62
CA VAL A 83 -15.59 -5.03 5.42
C VAL A 83 -16.32 -6.14 4.69
N ALA A 84 -17.38 -6.62 5.27
CA ALA A 84 -18.13 -7.75 4.69
C ALA A 84 -18.86 -7.35 3.41
#